data_800db4f4b9045a195f3fe2a25c7d418f
#
_entry.id   800db4f4b9045a195f3fe2a25c7d418f
#
_cell.length_a   1.000
_cell.length_b   1.000
_cell.length_c   1.000
_cell.angle_alpha   90.00
_cell.angle_beta   90.00
_cell.angle_gamma   90.00
#
_symmetry.space_group_name_H-M   'P 1'
#
loop_
_entity.id
_entity.type
_entity.pdbx_description
1 polymer ?
#
loop_
_entity_poly.entity_id
_entity_poly.type
_entity_poly.pdbx_seq_one_letter_code
_entity_poly.pdbx_strand_id
1 'polypeptide(L)'
;MKSVPFDYVRPKTLDAACSYLTSDPNSLILAGGQSLIPMLSMRLARPSLLVDIANIKELKIIEKKEKIIKIGSMVRQSDALKDPLIKKYLPLLIKGLNHVGHPPTRARGTIGGSIAQADPSSEIALVAVILDAVIKVHSKIGNSEFFAREFFLGPMMTAIPDYGCIFEINFPKPSSKKFGTGFNETAPRKSDYALASAAAFVDCKDNGSIDNIKLGIGGVGDFPQLIDFSQYWDRKQNKKSITDAIRKTLDDVDFVSDYHASSDYRKRVIIELAYNSLIEALAEIGEVNNEN
;
A
#
# COMPACT_ATOMS: atom_id res chain seq x y z
N MET A 1 -23.78 -11.75 -11.40
CA MET A 1 -24.59 -10.92 -12.33
C MET A 1 -23.76 -10.62 -13.56
N LYS A 2 -24.38 -10.27 -14.70
CA LYS A 2 -23.68 -9.91 -15.93
C LYS A 2 -23.42 -8.40 -15.94
N SER A 3 -22.21 -7.97 -16.33
CA SER A 3 -21.88 -6.55 -16.53
C SER A 3 -22.75 -5.91 -17.61
N VAL A 4 -22.80 -4.58 -17.64
CA VAL A 4 -23.28 -3.84 -18.81
C VAL A 4 -22.34 -4.09 -19.99
N PRO A 5 -22.77 -3.91 -21.25
CA PRO A 5 -21.87 -3.94 -22.41
C PRO A 5 -20.81 -2.85 -22.31
N PHE A 6 -19.61 -3.16 -22.75
CA PHE A 6 -18.47 -2.24 -22.88
C PHE A 6 -17.60 -2.67 -24.06
N ASP A 7 -16.89 -1.72 -24.65
CA ASP A 7 -15.84 -1.99 -25.62
C ASP A 7 -14.53 -2.37 -24.88
N TYR A 8 -13.63 -3.05 -25.60
CA TYR A 8 -12.39 -3.53 -25.02
C TYR A 8 -11.23 -3.30 -25.99
N VAL A 9 -10.15 -2.69 -25.47
CA VAL A 9 -8.90 -2.47 -26.19
C VAL A 9 -7.71 -2.92 -25.38
N ARG A 10 -6.62 -3.29 -26.07
CA ARG A 10 -5.41 -3.79 -25.43
C ARG A 10 -4.16 -3.16 -26.03
N PRO A 11 -3.85 -1.93 -25.65
CA PRO A 11 -2.71 -1.17 -26.14
C PRO A 11 -1.38 -1.85 -25.77
N LYS A 12 -0.33 -1.50 -26.57
CA LYS A 12 1.03 -2.01 -26.37
C LYS A 12 1.97 -0.99 -25.75
N THR A 13 1.54 0.27 -25.62
CA THR A 13 2.31 1.39 -25.07
C THR A 13 1.46 2.24 -24.14
N LEU A 14 2.10 2.97 -23.22
CA LEU A 14 1.44 3.91 -22.31
C LEU A 14 0.75 5.04 -23.07
N ASP A 15 1.40 5.61 -24.09
CA ASP A 15 0.81 6.68 -24.92
C ASP A 15 -0.49 6.23 -25.59
N ALA A 16 -0.51 4.99 -26.12
CA ALA A 16 -1.72 4.43 -26.70
C ALA A 16 -2.81 4.22 -25.66
N ALA A 17 -2.45 3.76 -24.44
CA ALA A 17 -3.40 3.61 -23.34
C ALA A 17 -4.02 4.96 -22.96
N CYS A 18 -3.21 5.99 -22.71
CA CYS A 18 -3.68 7.34 -22.39
C CYS A 18 -4.48 7.96 -23.53
N SER A 19 -4.17 7.61 -24.79
CA SER A 19 -4.97 8.06 -25.94
C SER A 19 -6.38 7.50 -25.93
N TYR A 20 -6.56 6.23 -25.61
CA TYR A 20 -7.89 5.63 -25.43
C TYR A 20 -8.65 6.25 -24.26
N LEU A 21 -7.99 6.43 -23.09
CA LEU A 21 -8.59 7.08 -21.94
C LEU A 21 -9.11 8.49 -22.25
N THR A 22 -8.32 9.26 -23.01
CA THR A 22 -8.70 10.63 -23.41
C THR A 22 -9.83 10.65 -24.45
N SER A 23 -9.88 9.65 -25.35
CA SER A 23 -10.91 9.58 -26.41
C SER A 23 -12.28 9.18 -25.87
N ASP A 24 -12.34 8.52 -24.73
CA ASP A 24 -13.57 8.12 -24.06
C ASP A 24 -13.50 8.43 -22.57
N PRO A 25 -14.12 9.55 -22.12
CA PRO A 25 -14.10 9.96 -20.71
C PRO A 25 -14.70 8.93 -19.73
N ASN A 26 -15.52 8.00 -20.21
CA ASN A 26 -16.10 6.93 -19.39
C ASN A 26 -15.31 5.61 -19.49
N SER A 27 -14.07 5.67 -19.97
CA SER A 27 -13.18 4.51 -20.01
C SER A 27 -12.54 4.24 -18.66
N LEU A 28 -12.20 2.96 -18.40
CA LEU A 28 -11.48 2.53 -17.20
C LEU A 28 -10.29 1.65 -17.56
N ILE A 29 -9.20 1.80 -16.80
CA ILE A 29 -8.03 0.93 -16.90
C ILE A 29 -8.34 -0.44 -16.31
N LEU A 30 -8.04 -1.49 -17.06
CA LEU A 30 -8.03 -2.87 -16.57
C LEU A 30 -6.59 -3.31 -16.34
N ALA A 31 -6.20 -3.48 -15.06
CA ALA A 31 -4.92 -4.04 -14.65
C ALA A 31 -5.06 -5.53 -14.26
N GLY A 32 -5.08 -5.83 -12.95
CA GLY A 32 -5.30 -7.19 -12.43
C GLY A 32 -6.75 -7.66 -12.44
N GLY A 33 -7.69 -6.74 -12.47
CA GLY A 33 -9.14 -6.98 -12.53
C GLY A 33 -9.75 -7.45 -11.19
N GLN A 34 -8.99 -7.53 -10.09
CA GLN A 34 -9.46 -8.14 -8.86
C GLN A 34 -10.47 -7.27 -8.07
N SER A 35 -10.43 -5.95 -8.26
CA SER A 35 -11.47 -5.03 -7.79
C SER A 35 -12.46 -4.70 -8.90
N LEU A 36 -11.96 -4.33 -10.09
CA LEU A 36 -12.81 -3.83 -11.17
C LEU A 36 -13.80 -4.88 -11.69
N ILE A 37 -13.40 -6.13 -11.90
CA ILE A 37 -14.31 -7.16 -12.45
C ILE A 37 -15.50 -7.45 -11.51
N PRO A 38 -15.32 -7.60 -10.19
CA PRO A 38 -16.45 -7.64 -9.26
C PRO A 38 -17.35 -6.40 -9.34
N MET A 39 -16.79 -5.19 -9.42
CA MET A 39 -17.56 -3.95 -9.55
C MET A 39 -18.38 -3.92 -10.84
N LEU A 40 -17.83 -4.39 -11.97
CA LEU A 40 -18.56 -4.54 -13.24
C LEU A 40 -19.71 -5.55 -13.10
N SER A 41 -19.46 -6.69 -12.46
CA SER A 41 -20.47 -7.73 -12.26
C SER A 41 -21.63 -7.27 -11.37
N MET A 42 -21.33 -6.46 -10.36
CA MET A 42 -22.34 -5.83 -9.48
C MET A 42 -22.95 -4.56 -10.09
N ARG A 43 -22.46 -4.11 -11.25
CA ARG A 43 -22.86 -2.87 -11.94
C ARG A 43 -22.60 -1.58 -11.11
N LEU A 44 -21.63 -1.64 -10.20
CA LEU A 44 -21.13 -0.47 -9.47
C LEU A 44 -20.23 0.39 -10.37
N ALA A 45 -19.49 -0.22 -11.30
CA ALA A 45 -18.80 0.44 -12.39
C ALA A 45 -19.50 0.11 -13.72
N ARG A 46 -19.65 1.11 -14.59
CA ARG A 46 -20.34 0.98 -15.87
C ARG A 46 -19.58 1.74 -16.97
N PRO A 47 -18.32 1.37 -17.26
CA PRO A 47 -17.55 2.02 -18.31
C PRO A 47 -18.13 1.71 -19.68
N SER A 48 -17.88 2.60 -20.63
CA SER A 48 -18.10 2.37 -22.07
C SER A 48 -16.94 1.59 -22.69
N LEU A 49 -15.71 1.76 -22.15
CA LEU A 49 -14.49 1.16 -22.67
C LEU A 49 -13.60 0.63 -21.55
N LEU A 50 -13.06 -0.57 -21.71
CA LEU A 50 -11.98 -1.11 -20.87
C LEU A 50 -10.66 -1.05 -21.63
N VAL A 51 -9.66 -0.39 -21.02
CA VAL A 51 -8.29 -0.27 -21.54
C VAL A 51 -7.41 -1.26 -20.77
N ASP A 52 -7.16 -2.45 -21.33
CA ASP A 52 -6.32 -3.49 -20.71
C ASP A 52 -4.85 -3.21 -20.95
N ILE A 53 -4.14 -2.84 -19.90
CA ILE A 53 -2.71 -2.49 -19.93
C ILE A 53 -1.78 -3.71 -19.76
N ALA A 54 -2.31 -4.92 -19.72
CA ALA A 54 -1.50 -6.13 -19.47
C ALA A 54 -0.46 -6.44 -20.56
N ASN A 55 -0.56 -5.86 -21.76
CA ASN A 55 0.40 -6.06 -22.85
C ASN A 55 1.57 -5.06 -22.84
N ILE A 56 1.55 -4.06 -21.98
CA ILE A 56 2.60 -3.06 -21.86
C ILE A 56 3.74 -3.67 -21.03
N LYS A 57 4.82 -4.09 -21.69
CA LYS A 57 5.90 -4.87 -21.08
C LYS A 57 6.68 -4.10 -20.01
N GLU A 58 6.90 -2.81 -20.24
CA GLU A 58 7.64 -1.91 -19.35
C GLU A 58 7.00 -1.78 -17.96
N LEU A 59 5.69 -2.02 -17.85
CA LEU A 59 4.97 -1.98 -16.58
C LEU A 59 5.20 -3.20 -15.68
N LYS A 60 5.96 -4.20 -16.12
CA LYS A 60 6.16 -5.48 -15.38
C LYS A 60 7.56 -5.64 -14.81
N ILE A 61 8.36 -4.60 -14.84
CA ILE A 61 9.77 -4.65 -14.48
C ILE A 61 9.94 -4.34 -12.99
N ILE A 62 10.78 -5.14 -12.31
CA ILE A 62 11.34 -4.83 -11.00
C ILE A 62 12.82 -4.55 -11.19
N GLU A 63 13.29 -3.39 -10.78
CA GLU A 63 14.66 -2.96 -11.02
C GLU A 63 15.25 -2.27 -9.78
N LYS A 64 16.52 -2.61 -9.46
CA LYS A 64 17.28 -1.89 -8.44
C LYS A 64 18.02 -0.72 -9.07
N LYS A 65 17.78 0.48 -8.60
CA LYS A 65 18.59 1.68 -8.85
C LYS A 65 19.47 1.99 -7.65
N GLU A 66 20.25 3.07 -7.74
CA GLU A 66 21.19 3.45 -6.68
C GLU A 66 20.51 3.59 -5.32
N LYS A 67 19.42 4.36 -5.23
CA LYS A 67 18.73 4.70 -3.99
C LYS A 67 17.31 4.11 -3.87
N ILE A 68 16.78 3.49 -4.92
CA ILE A 68 15.40 3.02 -4.96
C ILE A 68 15.27 1.61 -5.51
N ILE A 69 14.17 0.96 -5.18
CA ILE A 69 13.63 -0.20 -5.88
C ILE A 69 12.44 0.28 -6.69
N LYS A 70 12.57 0.18 -8.00
CA LYS A 70 11.54 0.49 -8.98
C LYS A 70 10.66 -0.73 -9.19
N ILE A 71 9.34 -0.53 -9.09
CA ILE A 71 8.33 -1.56 -9.34
C ILE A 71 7.35 -1.04 -10.37
N GLY A 72 7.25 -1.71 -11.52
CA GLY A 72 6.27 -1.39 -12.55
C GLY A 72 4.83 -1.68 -12.06
N SER A 73 3.88 -0.87 -12.48
CA SER A 73 2.49 -0.93 -11.99
C SER A 73 1.80 -2.27 -12.26
N MET A 74 2.21 -3.01 -13.29
CA MET A 74 1.65 -4.32 -13.67
C MET A 74 2.41 -5.51 -13.07
N VAL A 75 3.39 -5.29 -12.21
CA VAL A 75 4.02 -6.37 -11.43
C VAL A 75 2.93 -7.07 -10.62
N ARG A 76 2.84 -8.39 -10.77
CA ARG A 76 1.88 -9.21 -10.03
C ARG A 76 2.27 -9.27 -8.55
N GLN A 77 1.28 -9.25 -7.68
CA GLN A 77 1.50 -9.40 -6.24
C GLN A 77 2.22 -10.73 -5.91
N SER A 78 1.87 -11.81 -6.62
CA SER A 78 2.54 -13.12 -6.50
C SER A 78 4.00 -13.11 -6.94
N ASP A 79 4.35 -12.28 -7.92
CA ASP A 79 5.71 -12.16 -8.43
C ASP A 79 6.55 -11.29 -7.50
N ALA A 80 5.98 -10.20 -7.00
CA ALA A 80 6.59 -9.35 -5.98
C ALA A 80 6.96 -10.15 -4.70
N LEU A 81 6.09 -11.07 -4.24
CA LEU A 81 6.35 -11.96 -3.10
C LEU A 81 7.58 -12.88 -3.30
N LYS A 82 7.92 -13.21 -4.54
CA LYS A 82 9.02 -14.11 -4.86
C LYS A 82 10.31 -13.38 -5.22
N ASP A 83 10.20 -12.10 -5.56
CA ASP A 83 11.32 -11.32 -6.08
C ASP A 83 12.44 -11.12 -5.04
N PRO A 84 13.70 -11.42 -5.35
CA PRO A 84 14.81 -11.31 -4.41
C PRO A 84 15.17 -9.88 -4.03
N LEU A 85 14.93 -8.91 -4.92
CA LEU A 85 15.18 -7.48 -4.62
C LEU A 85 14.16 -6.97 -3.60
N ILE A 86 12.88 -7.32 -3.77
CA ILE A 86 11.82 -6.95 -2.83
C ILE A 86 12.07 -7.60 -1.48
N LYS A 87 12.37 -8.90 -1.44
CA LYS A 87 12.69 -9.60 -0.18
C LYS A 87 13.86 -8.96 0.57
N LYS A 88 14.87 -8.51 -0.16
CA LYS A 88 16.09 -7.93 0.43
C LYS A 88 15.93 -6.50 0.90
N TYR A 89 15.25 -5.65 0.12
CA TYR A 89 15.22 -4.20 0.34
C TYR A 89 13.86 -3.67 0.82
N LEU A 90 12.78 -4.43 0.61
CA LEU A 90 11.41 -4.05 0.96
C LEU A 90 10.68 -5.16 1.73
N PRO A 91 11.26 -5.73 2.81
CA PRO A 91 10.63 -6.84 3.54
C PRO A 91 9.27 -6.45 4.11
N LEU A 92 9.02 -5.17 4.43
CA LEU A 92 7.71 -4.70 4.85
C LEU A 92 6.64 -4.92 3.77
N LEU A 93 7.00 -4.74 2.47
CA LEU A 93 6.08 -5.03 1.37
C LEU A 93 5.76 -6.53 1.29
N ILE A 94 6.75 -7.40 1.58
CA ILE A 94 6.51 -8.85 1.67
C ILE A 94 5.53 -9.18 2.81
N LYS A 95 5.73 -8.56 4.00
CA LYS A 95 4.84 -8.76 5.16
C LYS A 95 3.41 -8.34 4.79
N GLY A 96 3.18 -7.14 4.29
CA GLY A 96 1.85 -6.68 3.85
C GLY A 96 1.25 -7.58 2.76
N LEU A 97 2.01 -7.95 1.72
CA LEU A 97 1.53 -8.81 0.64
C LEU A 97 1.07 -10.21 1.11
N ASN A 98 1.58 -10.72 2.22
CA ASN A 98 1.13 -12.00 2.79
C ASN A 98 -0.31 -11.93 3.32
N HIS A 99 -0.81 -10.75 3.63
CA HIS A 99 -2.18 -10.51 4.07
C HIS A 99 -3.13 -10.25 2.90
N VAL A 100 -2.64 -9.69 1.78
CA VAL A 100 -3.47 -9.37 0.61
C VAL A 100 -4.17 -10.61 0.05
N GLY A 101 -5.46 -10.74 0.29
CA GLY A 101 -6.34 -11.72 -0.34
C GLY A 101 -5.76 -13.15 -0.39
N HIS A 102 -6.37 -13.99 -1.22
CA HIS A 102 -5.93 -15.38 -1.41
C HIS A 102 -4.92 -15.54 -2.57
N PRO A 103 -4.19 -16.68 -2.68
CA PRO A 103 -3.23 -16.92 -3.76
C PRO A 103 -3.76 -16.64 -5.18
N PRO A 104 -5.01 -17.03 -5.55
CA PRO A 104 -5.57 -16.68 -6.86
C PRO A 104 -5.72 -15.18 -7.08
N THR A 105 -6.07 -14.43 -6.03
CA THR A 105 -6.16 -12.96 -6.07
C THR A 105 -4.79 -12.35 -6.36
N ARG A 106 -3.76 -12.77 -5.62
CA ARG A 106 -2.39 -12.28 -5.81
C ARG A 106 -1.76 -12.68 -7.15
N ALA A 107 -2.16 -13.82 -7.71
CA ALA A 107 -1.72 -14.25 -9.03
C ALA A 107 -2.20 -13.33 -10.17
N ARG A 108 -3.27 -12.58 -9.96
CA ARG A 108 -3.82 -11.63 -10.92
C ARG A 108 -3.67 -10.19 -10.48
N GLY A 109 -3.84 -9.88 -9.21
CA GLY A 109 -3.68 -8.56 -8.62
C GLY A 109 -2.28 -7.98 -8.92
N THR A 110 -2.19 -6.66 -9.05
CA THR A 110 -0.94 -5.94 -9.35
C THR A 110 -0.65 -4.90 -8.30
N ILE A 111 0.63 -4.53 -8.14
CA ILE A 111 1.04 -3.48 -7.20
C ILE A 111 0.38 -2.15 -7.56
N GLY A 112 0.48 -1.71 -8.82
CA GLY A 112 -0.13 -0.46 -9.26
C GLY A 112 -1.66 -0.46 -9.23
N GLY A 113 -2.30 -1.63 -9.48
CA GLY A 113 -3.75 -1.75 -9.39
C GLY A 113 -4.27 -1.56 -7.96
N SER A 114 -3.54 -2.05 -6.94
CA SER A 114 -3.87 -1.83 -5.53
C SER A 114 -3.71 -0.34 -5.15
N ILE A 115 -2.62 0.29 -5.58
CA ILE A 115 -2.38 1.73 -5.37
C ILE A 115 -3.48 2.57 -6.05
N ALA A 116 -3.83 2.27 -7.31
CA ALA A 116 -4.86 3.01 -8.05
C ALA A 116 -6.27 2.84 -7.47
N GLN A 117 -6.56 1.67 -6.88
CA GLN A 117 -7.84 1.41 -6.23
C GLN A 117 -8.06 2.26 -4.98
N ALA A 118 -6.97 2.61 -4.27
CA ALA A 118 -7.00 3.44 -3.06
C ALA A 118 -8.02 2.95 -2.00
N ASP A 119 -8.11 1.64 -1.83
CA ASP A 119 -8.93 1.06 -0.76
C ASP A 119 -8.29 1.41 0.59
N PRO A 120 -9.03 1.99 1.56
CA PRO A 120 -8.48 2.32 2.88
C PRO A 120 -7.89 1.13 3.64
N SER A 121 -8.36 -0.09 3.34
CA SER A 121 -7.86 -1.34 3.93
C SER A 121 -6.66 -1.95 3.19
N SER A 122 -6.15 -1.26 2.15
CA SER A 122 -5.06 -1.81 1.31
C SER A 122 -3.72 -1.82 2.05
N GLU A 123 -3.18 -3.01 2.26
CA GLU A 123 -1.87 -3.25 2.86
C GLU A 123 -0.75 -2.65 2.00
N ILE A 124 -0.89 -2.70 0.67
CA ILE A 124 0.09 -2.14 -0.27
C ILE A 124 0.10 -0.61 -0.20
N ALA A 125 -1.07 0.03 -0.08
CA ALA A 125 -1.17 1.47 0.09
C ALA A 125 -0.53 1.91 1.42
N LEU A 126 -0.81 1.19 2.52
CA LEU A 126 -0.20 1.45 3.83
C LEU A 126 1.33 1.35 3.77
N VAL A 127 1.86 0.27 3.17
CA VAL A 127 3.31 0.09 3.02
C VAL A 127 3.92 1.17 2.13
N ALA A 128 3.25 1.58 1.07
CA ALA A 128 3.73 2.66 0.19
C ALA A 128 3.85 3.99 0.95
N VAL A 129 2.89 4.31 1.82
CA VAL A 129 2.91 5.51 2.67
C VAL A 129 4.06 5.46 3.67
N ILE A 130 4.24 4.34 4.39
CA ILE A 130 5.31 4.21 5.42
C ILE A 130 6.71 4.28 4.81
N LEU A 131 6.89 3.68 3.64
CA LEU A 131 8.19 3.65 2.96
C LEU A 131 8.44 4.89 2.10
N ASP A 132 7.60 5.93 2.19
CA ASP A 132 7.70 7.16 1.38
C ASP A 132 7.85 6.85 -0.13
N ALA A 133 7.07 5.93 -0.63
CA ALA A 133 7.10 5.57 -2.05
C ALA A 133 6.69 6.77 -2.92
N VAL A 134 7.30 6.87 -4.10
CA VAL A 134 6.93 7.84 -5.14
C VAL A 134 6.15 7.13 -6.23
N ILE A 135 4.92 7.56 -6.46
CA ILE A 135 4.00 7.03 -7.46
C ILE A 135 4.14 7.88 -8.72
N LYS A 136 4.45 7.24 -9.85
CA LYS A 136 4.61 7.91 -11.13
C LYS A 136 3.44 7.62 -12.05
N VAL A 137 2.89 8.69 -12.60
CA VAL A 137 1.71 8.65 -13.47
C VAL A 137 2.08 9.24 -14.82
N HIS A 138 1.75 8.52 -15.89
CA HIS A 138 1.84 8.99 -17.27
C HIS A 138 0.47 9.47 -17.77
N SER A 139 0.46 10.57 -18.48
CA SER A 139 -0.73 11.11 -19.15
C SER A 139 -0.35 11.77 -20.48
N LYS A 140 -1.32 12.18 -21.27
CA LYS A 140 -1.05 12.91 -22.52
C LYS A 140 -0.32 14.25 -22.35
N ILE A 141 -0.41 14.87 -21.17
CA ILE A 141 0.26 16.13 -20.86
C ILE A 141 1.66 15.93 -20.26
N GLY A 142 2.08 14.68 -20.07
CA GLY A 142 3.41 14.33 -19.52
C GLY A 142 3.33 13.45 -18.28
N ASN A 143 4.47 13.31 -17.61
CA ASN A 143 4.60 12.52 -16.41
C ASN A 143 4.44 13.40 -15.17
N SER A 144 3.79 12.84 -14.14
CA SER A 144 3.66 13.43 -12.81
C SER A 144 4.17 12.45 -11.76
N GLU A 145 4.68 12.98 -10.65
CA GLU A 145 5.18 12.22 -9.51
C GLU A 145 4.50 12.69 -8.23
N PHE A 146 4.11 11.73 -7.40
CA PHE A 146 3.43 11.99 -6.12
C PHE A 146 4.08 11.17 -5.02
N PHE A 147 4.34 11.77 -3.88
CA PHE A 147 4.62 10.99 -2.68
C PHE A 147 3.37 10.21 -2.26
N ALA A 148 3.54 8.96 -1.84
CA ALA A 148 2.41 8.11 -1.47
C ALA A 148 1.52 8.73 -0.37
N ARG A 149 2.11 9.46 0.58
CA ARG A 149 1.39 10.19 1.64
C ARG A 149 0.48 11.32 1.14
N GLU A 150 0.71 11.83 -0.07
CA GLU A 150 -0.05 12.92 -0.69
C GLU A 150 -0.95 12.41 -1.83
N PHE A 151 -0.82 11.11 -2.15
CA PHE A 151 -1.49 10.50 -3.28
C PHE A 151 -2.92 10.05 -2.98
N PHE A 152 -3.17 9.57 -1.76
CA PHE A 152 -4.48 9.07 -1.33
C PHE A 152 -5.30 10.23 -0.75
N LEU A 153 -6.39 10.59 -1.42
CA LEU A 153 -7.22 11.75 -1.07
C LEU A 153 -8.48 11.39 -0.28
N GLY A 154 -8.82 10.11 -0.25
CA GLY A 154 -10.00 9.56 0.41
C GLY A 154 -10.30 8.14 -0.05
N PRO A 155 -11.38 7.51 0.41
CA PRO A 155 -11.75 6.17 0.02
C PRO A 155 -11.95 6.08 -1.50
N MET A 156 -11.17 5.21 -2.16
CA MET A 156 -11.17 5.04 -3.63
C MET A 156 -10.85 6.32 -4.41
N MET A 157 -10.18 7.30 -3.77
CA MET A 157 -9.82 8.59 -4.38
C MET A 157 -8.31 8.80 -4.35
N THR A 158 -7.76 9.19 -5.50
CA THR A 158 -6.31 9.43 -5.68
C THR A 158 -6.04 10.74 -6.38
N ALA A 159 -4.80 11.22 -6.28
CA ALA A 159 -4.30 12.38 -7.01
C ALA A 159 -3.93 12.07 -8.48
N ILE A 160 -4.38 10.95 -9.05
CA ILE A 160 -4.15 10.65 -10.48
C ILE A 160 -4.81 11.74 -11.33
N PRO A 161 -4.05 12.44 -12.20
CA PRO A 161 -4.64 13.37 -13.15
C PRO A 161 -5.63 12.68 -14.10
N ASP A 162 -6.58 13.44 -14.63
CA ASP A 162 -7.54 12.93 -15.61
C ASP A 162 -6.83 12.15 -16.74
N TYR A 163 -7.34 10.97 -17.03
CA TYR A 163 -6.80 10.07 -18.05
C TYR A 163 -5.36 9.59 -17.81
N GLY A 164 -4.87 9.72 -16.57
CA GLY A 164 -3.56 9.25 -16.17
C GLY A 164 -3.52 7.75 -15.94
N CYS A 165 -2.33 7.16 -16.15
CA CYS A 165 -2.04 5.75 -15.90
C CYS A 165 -0.82 5.64 -14.99
N ILE A 166 -0.94 5.00 -13.82
CA ILE A 166 0.23 4.67 -13.01
C ILE A 166 1.11 3.72 -13.81
N PHE A 167 2.39 4.07 -13.96
CA PHE A 167 3.33 3.22 -14.67
C PHE A 167 4.42 2.64 -13.77
N GLU A 168 4.77 3.31 -12.67
CA GLU A 168 5.90 2.96 -11.83
C GLU A 168 5.66 3.38 -10.38
N ILE A 169 6.10 2.59 -9.43
CA ILE A 169 6.16 2.92 -8.01
C ILE A 169 7.62 2.77 -7.54
N ASN A 170 8.20 3.83 -7.02
CA ASN A 170 9.58 3.89 -6.57
C ASN A 170 9.65 3.87 -5.04
N PHE A 171 10.16 2.79 -4.50
CA PHE A 171 10.37 2.65 -3.06
C PHE A 171 11.80 3.03 -2.70
N PRO A 172 12.04 3.98 -1.79
CA PRO A 172 13.36 4.22 -1.23
C PRO A 172 13.93 2.95 -0.60
N LYS A 173 15.22 2.71 -0.80
CA LYS A 173 15.92 1.65 -0.05
C LYS A 173 16.19 2.13 1.38
N PRO A 174 16.26 1.23 2.36
CA PRO A 174 16.72 1.57 3.70
C PRO A 174 18.05 2.32 3.65
N SER A 175 18.24 3.31 4.54
CA SER A 175 19.44 4.15 4.57
C SER A 175 20.67 3.37 5.03
N SER A 176 20.49 2.38 5.89
CA SER A 176 21.54 1.49 6.36
C SER A 176 21.23 0.00 6.09
N LYS A 177 22.20 -0.87 6.44
CA LYS A 177 21.99 -2.32 6.38
C LYS A 177 21.18 -2.85 7.57
N LYS A 178 21.07 -2.08 8.64
CA LYS A 178 20.36 -2.44 9.87
C LYS A 178 19.06 -1.68 9.92
N PHE A 179 17.97 -2.35 9.66
CA PHE A 179 16.60 -1.83 9.75
C PHE A 179 15.67 -2.96 10.17
N GLY A 180 14.51 -2.61 10.71
CA GLY A 180 13.50 -3.58 11.13
C GLY A 180 12.13 -3.22 10.60
N THR A 181 11.28 -4.24 10.47
CA THR A 181 9.93 -4.11 9.92
C THR A 181 8.94 -4.91 10.74
N GLY A 182 7.71 -4.43 10.85
CA GLY A 182 6.60 -5.15 11.46
C GLY A 182 5.30 -4.87 10.74
N PHE A 183 4.42 -5.85 10.65
CA PHE A 183 3.12 -5.71 10.04
C PHE A 183 2.10 -6.61 10.73
N ASN A 184 1.04 -6.01 11.25
CA ASN A 184 -0.05 -6.71 11.91
C ASN A 184 -1.39 -6.16 11.45
N GLU A 185 -2.36 -7.04 11.26
CA GLU A 185 -3.73 -6.64 10.93
C GLU A 185 -4.74 -7.54 11.62
N THR A 186 -5.97 -7.05 11.70
CA THR A 186 -7.14 -7.83 12.08
C THR A 186 -8.19 -7.76 10.98
N ALA A 187 -8.75 -8.91 10.66
CA ALA A 187 -9.82 -9.09 9.70
C ALA A 187 -10.81 -10.14 10.21
N PRO A 188 -12.06 -10.20 9.71
CA PRO A 188 -13.01 -11.23 10.12
C PRO A 188 -12.51 -12.65 9.85
N ARG A 189 -11.78 -12.84 8.76
CA ARG A 189 -11.13 -14.08 8.36
C ARG A 189 -9.77 -13.77 7.75
N LYS A 190 -8.88 -14.75 7.72
CA LYS A 190 -7.58 -14.61 7.03
C LYS A 190 -7.81 -14.24 5.56
N SER A 191 -7.15 -13.18 5.10
CA SER A 191 -7.21 -12.66 3.74
C SER A 191 -8.53 -11.96 3.36
N ASP A 192 -9.42 -11.68 4.31
CA ASP A 192 -10.49 -10.68 4.14
C ASP A 192 -9.92 -9.26 4.22
N TYR A 193 -10.71 -8.26 3.88
CA TYR A 193 -10.33 -6.86 4.06
C TYR A 193 -10.06 -6.56 5.54
N ALA A 194 -8.99 -5.85 5.80
CA ALA A 194 -8.60 -5.48 7.15
C ALA A 194 -9.63 -4.54 7.80
N LEU A 195 -10.05 -4.86 9.03
CA LEU A 195 -10.78 -3.93 9.88
C LEU A 195 -9.86 -2.84 10.43
N ALA A 196 -8.61 -3.22 10.70
CA ALA A 196 -7.52 -2.35 11.09
C ALA A 196 -6.21 -3.03 10.75
N SER A 197 -5.22 -2.28 10.29
CA SER A 197 -3.86 -2.74 10.03
C SER A 197 -2.85 -1.72 10.55
N ALA A 198 -1.73 -2.21 11.06
CA ALA A 198 -0.61 -1.38 11.46
C ALA A 198 0.68 -1.93 10.89
N ALA A 199 1.59 -1.04 10.56
CA ALA A 199 2.92 -1.40 10.11
C ALA A 199 3.96 -0.50 10.77
N ALA A 200 5.18 -1.03 10.96
CA ALA A 200 6.31 -0.30 11.51
C ALA A 200 7.52 -0.46 10.61
N PHE A 201 8.29 0.61 10.50
CA PHE A 201 9.60 0.62 9.89
C PHE A 201 10.57 1.36 10.81
N VAL A 202 11.63 0.68 11.22
CA VAL A 202 12.69 1.22 12.07
C VAL A 202 13.98 1.25 11.27
N ASP A 203 14.51 2.43 11.01
CA ASP A 203 15.79 2.60 10.33
C ASP A 203 16.89 2.95 11.33
N CYS A 204 18.11 2.49 11.07
CA CYS A 204 19.26 2.72 11.93
C CYS A 204 20.34 3.50 11.19
N LYS A 205 21.15 4.23 11.96
CA LYS A 205 22.42 4.81 11.49
C LYS A 205 23.48 3.72 11.31
N ASP A 206 24.55 4.03 10.61
CA ASP A 206 25.66 3.09 10.41
C ASP A 206 26.31 2.62 11.73
N ASN A 207 26.24 3.44 12.79
CA ASN A 207 26.70 3.06 14.13
C ASN A 207 25.72 2.13 14.87
N GLY A 208 24.59 1.76 14.27
CA GLY A 208 23.56 0.87 14.80
C GLY A 208 22.54 1.54 15.73
N SER A 209 22.66 2.84 16.03
CA SER A 209 21.61 3.54 16.77
C SER A 209 20.37 3.76 15.88
N ILE A 210 19.20 3.81 16.49
CA ILE A 210 17.96 4.13 15.79
C ILE A 210 18.05 5.55 15.23
N ASP A 211 17.71 5.71 13.95
CA ASP A 211 17.61 6.99 13.25
C ASP A 211 16.17 7.47 13.17
N ASN A 212 15.26 6.55 12.78
CA ASN A 212 13.87 6.89 12.55
C ASN A 212 12.95 5.71 12.86
N ILE A 213 11.78 6.00 13.46
CA ILE A 213 10.71 5.04 13.70
C ILE A 213 9.44 5.57 13.04
N LYS A 214 8.97 4.88 12.02
CA LYS A 214 7.72 5.17 11.34
C LYS A 214 6.68 4.13 11.73
N LEU A 215 5.53 4.58 12.19
CA LEU A 215 4.32 3.77 12.33
C LEU A 215 3.32 4.17 11.26
N GLY A 216 2.60 3.20 10.73
CA GLY A 216 1.50 3.46 9.82
C GLY A 216 0.27 2.73 10.28
N ILE A 217 -0.88 3.33 10.03
CA ILE A 217 -2.19 2.76 10.31
C ILE A 217 -3.05 2.78 9.06
N GLY A 218 -3.83 1.70 8.84
CA GLY A 218 -4.73 1.52 7.71
C GLY A 218 -6.03 0.84 8.12
N GLY A 219 -7.06 0.96 7.30
CA GLY A 219 -8.37 0.39 7.54
C GLY A 219 -9.18 1.06 8.66
N VAL A 220 -8.66 2.11 9.28
CA VAL A 220 -9.30 2.79 10.41
C VAL A 220 -9.86 4.17 10.08
N GLY A 221 -9.42 4.76 8.98
CA GLY A 221 -9.84 6.06 8.46
C GLY A 221 -10.00 6.00 6.95
N ASP A 222 -10.13 7.14 6.30
CA ASP A 222 -10.40 7.26 4.87
C ASP A 222 -9.21 6.87 3.98
N PHE A 223 -7.99 6.91 4.50
CA PHE A 223 -6.75 6.54 3.83
C PHE A 223 -5.66 6.15 4.83
N PRO A 224 -4.59 5.46 4.39
CA PRO A 224 -3.47 5.10 5.26
C PRO A 224 -2.75 6.35 5.81
N GLN A 225 -2.42 6.34 7.10
CA GLN A 225 -1.76 7.46 7.76
C GLN A 225 -0.37 7.05 8.26
N LEU A 226 0.59 7.97 8.15
CA LEU A 226 1.94 7.85 8.66
C LEU A 226 2.08 8.64 9.96
N ILE A 227 2.72 8.01 10.95
CA ILE A 227 3.04 8.59 12.24
C ILE A 227 4.55 8.52 12.42
N ASP A 228 5.21 9.66 12.60
CA ASP A 228 6.60 9.70 13.07
C ASP A 228 6.63 9.42 14.58
N PHE A 229 7.09 8.23 14.94
CA PHE A 229 7.15 7.77 16.31
C PHE A 229 8.53 7.98 16.97
N SER A 230 9.51 8.50 16.25
CA SER A 230 10.90 8.62 16.69
C SER A 230 11.05 9.38 18.01
N GLN A 231 10.31 10.46 18.19
CA GLN A 231 10.33 11.29 19.40
C GLN A 231 9.69 10.65 20.63
N TYR A 232 8.89 9.60 20.43
CA TYR A 232 8.19 8.90 21.51
C TYR A 232 8.93 7.67 21.99
N TRP A 233 10.01 7.27 21.32
CA TRP A 233 10.75 6.06 21.64
C TRP A 233 11.83 6.29 22.69
N ASP A 234 11.81 5.45 23.77
CA ASP A 234 12.88 5.31 24.74
C ASP A 234 13.06 3.82 25.05
N ARG A 235 14.29 3.32 25.01
CA ARG A 235 14.65 1.91 25.30
C ARG A 235 14.19 1.40 26.68
N LYS A 236 13.96 2.30 27.64
CA LYS A 236 13.52 1.96 28.99
C LYS A 236 12.00 1.83 29.13
N GLN A 237 11.26 2.08 28.06
CA GLN A 237 9.81 2.02 28.08
C GLN A 237 9.32 0.58 28.23
N ASN A 238 8.21 0.42 28.99
CA ASN A 238 7.45 -0.81 29.06
C ASN A 238 6.24 -0.75 28.10
N LYS A 239 5.52 -1.87 27.94
CA LYS A 239 4.33 -1.95 27.08
C LYS A 239 3.35 -0.81 27.35
N LYS A 240 3.06 -0.51 28.62
CA LYS A 240 2.08 0.53 28.99
C LYS A 240 2.51 1.91 28.46
N SER A 241 3.76 2.32 28.68
CA SER A 241 4.25 3.64 28.23
C SER A 241 4.28 3.75 26.70
N ILE A 242 4.64 2.67 25.99
CA ILE A 242 4.60 2.65 24.52
C ILE A 242 3.16 2.76 24.01
N THR A 243 2.22 1.97 24.56
CA THR A 243 0.81 2.04 24.13
C THR A 243 0.15 3.37 24.48
N ASP A 244 0.54 4.00 25.59
CA ASP A 244 0.07 5.35 25.93
C ASP A 244 0.64 6.41 24.98
N ALA A 245 1.90 6.26 24.55
CA ALA A 245 2.47 7.12 23.51
C ALA A 245 1.77 6.91 22.15
N ILE A 246 1.55 5.67 21.73
CA ILE A 246 0.76 5.38 20.51
C ILE A 246 -0.63 6.02 20.60
N ARG A 247 -1.33 5.89 21.74
CA ARG A 247 -2.66 6.47 21.94
C ARG A 247 -2.66 7.98 21.71
N LYS A 248 -1.65 8.69 22.21
CA LYS A 248 -1.52 10.15 21.99
C LYS A 248 -1.37 10.54 20.52
N THR A 249 -0.66 9.73 19.73
CA THR A 249 -0.49 9.99 18.30
C THR A 249 -1.76 9.76 17.48
N LEU A 250 -2.78 9.14 18.09
CA LEU A 250 -4.06 8.82 17.45
C LEU A 250 -5.20 9.79 17.83
N ASP A 251 -4.93 10.83 18.64
CA ASP A 251 -5.97 11.74 19.11
C ASP A 251 -6.61 12.55 17.99
N ASP A 252 -5.85 12.86 16.92
CA ASP A 252 -6.33 13.61 15.75
C ASP A 252 -6.80 12.70 14.60
N VAL A 253 -6.89 11.39 14.83
CA VAL A 253 -7.32 10.43 13.80
C VAL A 253 -8.83 10.29 13.79
N ASP A 254 -9.44 10.56 12.63
CA ASP A 254 -10.87 10.33 12.40
C ASP A 254 -11.11 8.83 12.14
N PHE A 255 -11.62 8.14 13.17
CA PHE A 255 -11.95 6.72 13.09
C PHE A 255 -13.32 6.49 12.48
N VAL A 256 -13.37 5.72 11.38
CA VAL A 256 -14.63 5.39 10.71
C VAL A 256 -15.40 4.28 11.44
N SER A 257 -16.73 4.36 11.39
CA SER A 257 -17.65 3.29 11.76
C SER A 257 -18.37 2.78 10.54
N ASP A 258 -18.45 1.46 10.37
CA ASP A 258 -19.20 0.83 9.29
C ASP A 258 -19.95 -0.42 9.80
N TYR A 259 -20.54 -1.18 8.87
CA TYR A 259 -21.25 -2.43 9.19
C TYR A 259 -20.36 -3.50 9.86
N HIS A 260 -19.05 -3.47 9.61
CA HIS A 260 -18.11 -4.49 10.07
C HIS A 260 -17.50 -4.18 11.43
N ALA A 261 -17.25 -2.90 11.74
CA ALA A 261 -16.60 -2.48 12.98
C ALA A 261 -16.95 -1.04 13.36
N SER A 262 -17.16 -0.80 14.65
CA SER A 262 -17.29 0.56 15.18
C SER A 262 -15.94 1.28 15.26
N SER A 263 -15.96 2.61 15.26
CA SER A 263 -14.78 3.46 15.48
C SER A 263 -14.09 3.14 16.80
N ASP A 264 -14.84 2.90 17.88
CA ASP A 264 -14.29 2.51 19.19
C ASP A 264 -13.54 1.18 19.14
N TYR A 265 -14.07 0.21 18.38
CA TYR A 265 -13.36 -1.06 18.17
C TYR A 265 -12.07 -0.84 17.42
N ARG A 266 -12.10 -0.11 16.31
CA ARG A 266 -10.91 0.20 15.49
C ARG A 266 -9.86 0.94 16.31
N LYS A 267 -10.26 1.94 17.11
CA LYS A 267 -9.37 2.70 18.00
C LYS A 267 -8.70 1.82 19.05
N ARG A 268 -9.40 0.87 19.66
CA ARG A 268 -8.79 -0.05 20.63
C ARG A 268 -7.81 -1.01 19.98
N VAL A 269 -8.21 -1.62 18.86
CA VAL A 269 -7.42 -2.66 18.21
C VAL A 269 -6.16 -2.08 17.57
N ILE A 270 -6.23 -0.91 16.94
CA ILE A 270 -5.07 -0.33 16.26
C ILE A 270 -3.90 -0.04 17.21
N ILE A 271 -4.16 0.28 18.47
CA ILE A 271 -3.12 0.50 19.47
C ILE A 271 -2.30 -0.78 19.69
N GLU A 272 -2.96 -1.93 19.85
CA GLU A 272 -2.29 -3.23 20.03
C GLU A 272 -1.57 -3.67 18.75
N LEU A 273 -2.18 -3.47 17.57
CA LEU A 273 -1.55 -3.79 16.29
C LEU A 273 -0.29 -2.94 16.05
N ALA A 274 -0.37 -1.63 16.33
CA ALA A 274 0.77 -0.73 16.21
C ALA A 274 1.90 -1.09 17.19
N TYR A 275 1.54 -1.43 18.44
CA TYR A 275 2.50 -1.93 19.42
C TYR A 275 3.19 -3.20 18.92
N ASN A 276 2.44 -4.20 18.49
CA ASN A 276 3.00 -5.46 18.01
C ASN A 276 3.90 -5.26 16.80
N SER A 277 3.49 -4.44 15.83
CA SER A 277 4.29 -4.11 14.65
C SER A 277 5.60 -3.38 15.03
N LEU A 278 5.55 -2.48 16.01
CA LEU A 278 6.74 -1.80 16.52
C LEU A 278 7.70 -2.78 17.20
N ILE A 279 7.20 -3.66 18.06
CA ILE A 279 8.02 -4.66 18.77
C ILE A 279 8.66 -5.64 17.78
N GLU A 280 7.93 -6.11 16.76
CA GLU A 280 8.51 -6.93 15.69
C GLU A 280 9.67 -6.21 14.99
N ALA A 281 9.48 -4.95 14.61
CA ALA A 281 10.52 -4.17 13.93
C ALA A 281 11.74 -3.93 14.82
N LEU A 282 11.54 -3.65 16.12
CA LEU A 282 12.62 -3.47 17.09
C LEU A 282 13.37 -4.77 17.37
N ALA A 283 12.69 -5.90 17.38
CA ALA A 283 13.31 -7.22 17.57
C ALA A 283 14.23 -7.57 16.39
N GLU A 284 13.85 -7.24 15.15
CA GLU A 284 14.71 -7.46 13.97
C GLU A 284 16.05 -6.70 14.04
N ILE A 285 16.10 -5.60 14.78
CA ILE A 285 17.34 -4.83 15.01
C ILE A 285 18.01 -5.15 16.35
N GLY A 286 17.47 -6.08 17.15
CA GLY A 286 18.03 -6.52 18.43
C GLY A 286 17.83 -5.51 19.58
N GLU A 287 16.79 -4.65 19.51
CA GLU A 287 16.49 -3.66 20.56
C GLU A 287 15.57 -4.21 21.65
N VAL A 288 14.80 -5.25 21.38
CA VAL A 288 13.94 -5.99 22.32
C VAL A 288 13.99 -7.48 22.01
N ASN A 289 13.85 -8.32 23.05
CA ASN A 289 13.67 -9.75 22.85
C ASN A 289 12.19 -10.04 22.58
N ASN A 290 11.90 -10.95 21.65
CA ASN A 290 10.54 -11.40 21.32
C ASN A 290 9.87 -12.24 22.43
N GLU A 291 10.51 -12.38 23.59
CA GLU A 291 10.01 -13.15 24.72
C GLU A 291 9.42 -12.20 25.77
N ASN A 292 8.14 -11.83 25.58
CA ASN A 292 7.22 -11.46 26.69
C ASN A 292 5.79 -11.36 26.18
#